data_521c504101f44e6ef460806aff3b70ca
#
_entry.id   521c504101f44e6ef460806aff3b70ca
#
_cell.length_a   1.000
_cell.length_b   1.000
_cell.length_c   1.000
_cell.angle_alpha   90.00
_cell.angle_beta   90.00
_cell.angle_gamma   90.00
#
_symmetry.space_group_name_H-M   'P 1'
#
loop_
_entity.id
_entity.type
_entity.pdbx_description
1 polymer ?
#
loop_
_entity_poly.entity_id
_entity_poly.type
_entity_poly.pdbx_seq_one_letter_code
_entity_poly.pdbx_strand_id
1 'polypeptide(L)'
;MTRLTDIDLPPDVLARAQRGSECAQAAIYAAMAPATFGLIRRLAGSRALAEDLFQDTMMAVFQNLESFRAEAPFGAWVRQIAVSKCLMYLRSPWHRARLRLSAEADSDGHWVESLLPATPGPEAESIDLERALATLAPTARAVVWLFEVEGYSHEEIAQSFGRSVSFSKSQLARAHVKLRQWFESPVDSQTCTTL
;
A
#
# COMPACT_ATOMS: atom_id res chain seq x y z
N MET A 1 10.07 -9.74 -3.65
CA MET A 1 8.98 -9.22 -2.81
C MET A 1 7.84 -10.21 -2.82
N THR A 2 7.46 -10.76 -1.66
CA THR A 2 6.39 -11.77 -1.58
C THR A 2 5.03 -11.08 -1.65
N ARG A 3 4.19 -11.47 -2.61
CA ARG A 3 2.80 -11.00 -2.69
C ARG A 3 1.95 -11.75 -1.67
N LEU A 4 0.90 -11.12 -1.17
CA LEU A 4 -0.04 -11.77 -0.27
C LEU A 4 -0.68 -13.03 -0.88
N THR A 5 -0.93 -12.99 -2.18
CA THR A 5 -1.50 -14.13 -2.95
C THR A 5 -0.57 -15.33 -3.04
N ASP A 6 0.75 -15.13 -2.84
CA ASP A 6 1.76 -16.17 -2.96
C ASP A 6 2.05 -16.87 -1.61
N ILE A 7 1.42 -16.37 -0.54
CA ILE A 7 1.56 -16.94 0.81
C ILE A 7 0.54 -18.07 0.94
N ASP A 8 1.05 -19.28 0.99
CA ASP A 8 0.24 -20.47 1.26
C ASP A 8 0.22 -20.76 2.76
N LEU A 9 -0.96 -21.03 3.28
CA LEU A 9 -1.16 -21.45 4.67
C LEU A 9 -1.66 -22.89 4.69
N PRO A 10 -1.07 -23.75 5.54
CA PRO A 10 -1.59 -25.09 5.69
C PRO A 10 -3.08 -25.08 6.08
N PRO A 11 -3.93 -25.87 5.41
CA PRO A 11 -5.39 -25.86 5.66
C PRO A 11 -5.76 -26.16 7.12
N ASP A 12 -4.96 -26.98 7.81
CA ASP A 12 -5.15 -27.29 9.22
C ASP A 12 -4.92 -26.07 10.13
N VAL A 13 -3.96 -25.20 9.79
CA VAL A 13 -3.69 -23.96 10.54
C VAL A 13 -4.91 -23.05 10.45
N LEU A 14 -5.45 -22.87 9.25
CA LEU A 14 -6.63 -22.04 9.04
C LEU A 14 -7.84 -22.59 9.79
N ALA A 15 -8.11 -23.89 9.67
CA ALA A 15 -9.22 -24.54 10.37
C ALA A 15 -9.09 -24.46 11.91
N ARG A 16 -7.90 -24.55 12.46
CA ARG A 16 -7.66 -24.38 13.92
C ARG A 16 -7.87 -22.93 14.34
N ALA A 17 -7.38 -21.98 13.55
CA ALA A 17 -7.54 -20.57 13.85
C ALA A 17 -9.02 -20.15 13.85
N GLN A 18 -9.83 -20.66 12.89
CA GLN A 18 -11.28 -20.47 12.86
C GLN A 18 -12.01 -21.03 14.09
N ARG A 19 -11.45 -22.09 14.72
CA ARG A 19 -11.96 -22.64 15.98
C ARG A 19 -11.41 -21.95 17.25
N GLY A 20 -10.74 -20.80 17.07
CA GLY A 20 -10.25 -19.98 18.18
C GLY A 20 -8.88 -20.38 18.73
N SER A 21 -8.08 -21.20 18.02
CA SER A 21 -6.72 -21.53 18.48
C SER A 21 -5.80 -20.31 18.37
N GLU A 22 -5.41 -19.72 19.50
CA GLU A 22 -4.50 -18.56 19.56
C GLU A 22 -3.16 -18.85 18.88
N CYS A 23 -2.61 -20.05 19.06
CA CYS A 23 -1.36 -20.45 18.43
C CYS A 23 -1.48 -20.46 16.89
N ALA A 24 -2.62 -20.93 16.34
CA ALA A 24 -2.86 -20.91 14.90
C ALA A 24 -3.11 -19.47 14.39
N GLN A 25 -3.78 -18.64 15.16
CA GLN A 25 -3.96 -17.21 14.83
C GLN A 25 -2.63 -16.47 14.84
N ALA A 26 -1.74 -16.75 15.82
CA ALA A 26 -0.40 -16.19 15.86
C ALA A 26 0.45 -16.61 14.63
N ALA A 27 0.32 -17.87 14.20
CA ALA A 27 0.99 -18.36 12.99
C ALA A 27 0.48 -17.64 11.71
N ILE A 28 -0.83 -17.42 11.59
CA ILE A 28 -1.42 -16.63 10.51
C ILE A 28 -0.89 -15.19 10.54
N TYR A 29 -0.87 -14.57 11.72
CA TYR A 29 -0.35 -13.21 11.87
C TYR A 29 1.10 -13.13 11.41
N ALA A 30 1.97 -14.02 11.90
CA ALA A 30 3.38 -14.04 11.53
C ALA A 30 3.62 -14.21 10.02
N ALA A 31 2.81 -15.06 9.37
CA ALA A 31 2.91 -15.28 7.94
C ALA A 31 2.42 -14.09 7.09
N MET A 32 1.32 -13.45 7.49
CA MET A 32 0.64 -12.43 6.69
C MET A 32 1.15 -11.00 6.97
N ALA A 33 1.59 -10.70 8.20
CA ALA A 33 1.90 -9.35 8.64
C ALA A 33 2.95 -8.64 7.76
N PRO A 34 4.09 -9.22 7.37
CA PRO A 34 5.09 -8.50 6.60
C PRO A 34 4.59 -8.06 5.23
N ALA A 35 3.90 -8.95 4.50
CA ALA A 35 3.36 -8.65 3.17
C ALA A 35 2.18 -7.67 3.24
N THR A 36 1.30 -7.82 4.25
CA THR A 36 0.16 -6.92 4.49
C THR A 36 0.66 -5.51 4.81
N PHE A 37 1.61 -5.38 5.73
CA PHE A 37 2.18 -4.08 6.08
C PHE A 37 2.90 -3.43 4.89
N GLY A 38 3.66 -4.22 4.12
CA GLY A 38 4.33 -3.75 2.91
C GLY A 38 3.36 -3.19 1.86
N LEU A 39 2.24 -3.87 1.61
CA LEU A 39 1.18 -3.39 0.73
C LEU A 39 0.57 -2.09 1.24
N ILE A 40 0.14 -2.07 2.50
CA ILE A 40 -0.51 -0.90 3.12
C ILE A 40 0.42 0.30 3.11
N ARG A 41 1.71 0.14 3.44
CA ARG A 41 2.71 1.21 3.43
C ARG A 41 2.80 1.91 2.06
N ARG A 42 2.75 1.13 0.98
CA ARG A 42 2.79 1.67 -0.38
C ARG A 42 1.52 2.41 -0.78
N LEU A 43 0.38 1.95 -0.30
CA LEU A 43 -0.90 2.62 -0.55
C LEU A 43 -1.09 3.85 0.34
N ALA A 44 -0.72 3.79 1.61
CA ALA A 44 -0.92 4.84 2.60
C ALA A 44 0.01 6.04 2.42
N GLY A 45 1.27 5.79 2.08
CA GLY A 45 2.27 6.81 1.82
C GLY A 45 2.95 7.43 3.03
N SER A 46 2.49 7.17 4.24
CA SER A 46 3.20 7.51 5.46
C SER A 46 3.24 6.30 6.40
N ARG A 47 4.29 6.20 7.20
CA ARG A 47 4.49 5.08 8.12
C ARG A 47 3.41 5.05 9.22
N ALA A 48 3.15 6.18 9.84
CA ALA A 48 2.15 6.28 10.90
C ALA A 48 0.77 5.84 10.42
N LEU A 49 0.33 6.33 9.25
CA LEU A 49 -0.93 5.91 8.66
C LEU A 49 -0.93 4.42 8.28
N ALA A 50 0.21 3.90 7.82
CA ALA A 50 0.32 2.48 7.49
C ALA A 50 0.21 1.60 8.73
N GLU A 51 0.75 2.01 9.86
CA GLU A 51 0.64 1.31 11.14
C GLU A 51 -0.83 1.25 11.61
N ASP A 52 -1.54 2.36 11.54
CA ASP A 52 -2.96 2.44 11.91
C ASP A 52 -3.83 1.54 11.00
N LEU A 53 -3.67 1.68 9.67
CA LEU A 53 -4.43 0.88 8.70
C LEU A 53 -4.07 -0.61 8.76
N PHE A 54 -2.83 -0.94 9.10
CA PHE A 54 -2.40 -2.32 9.30
C PHE A 54 -3.08 -2.95 10.53
N GLN A 55 -3.12 -2.24 11.66
CA GLN A 55 -3.84 -2.70 12.84
C GLN A 55 -5.33 -2.93 12.52
N ASP A 56 -5.98 -1.94 11.92
CA ASP A 56 -7.38 -2.02 11.49
C ASP A 56 -7.63 -3.21 10.54
N THR A 57 -6.68 -3.47 9.64
CA THR A 57 -6.76 -4.59 8.69
C THR A 57 -6.65 -5.93 9.42
N MET A 58 -5.64 -6.10 10.28
CA MET A 58 -5.45 -7.35 11.01
C MET A 58 -6.60 -7.63 11.98
N MET A 59 -7.12 -6.60 12.64
CA MET A 59 -8.34 -6.73 13.45
C MET A 59 -9.52 -7.22 12.60
N ALA A 60 -9.75 -6.62 11.43
CA ALA A 60 -10.83 -7.03 10.55
C ALA A 60 -10.63 -8.47 10.02
N VAL A 61 -9.39 -8.88 9.72
CA VAL A 61 -9.06 -10.25 9.33
C VAL A 61 -9.47 -11.24 10.42
N PHE A 62 -9.06 -11.03 11.67
CA PHE A 62 -9.36 -11.96 12.76
C PHE A 62 -10.84 -11.92 13.17
N GLN A 63 -11.47 -10.76 13.17
CA GLN A 63 -12.92 -10.65 13.45
C GLN A 63 -13.79 -11.38 12.42
N ASN A 64 -13.33 -11.46 11.18
CA ASN A 64 -14.08 -12.12 10.09
C ASN A 64 -13.52 -13.49 9.70
N LEU A 65 -12.55 -14.01 10.45
CA LEU A 65 -11.86 -15.26 10.12
C LEU A 65 -12.82 -16.46 10.05
N GLU A 66 -13.79 -16.53 10.96
CA GLU A 66 -14.80 -17.59 10.99
C GLU A 66 -15.67 -17.60 9.74
N SER A 67 -15.89 -16.44 9.11
CA SER A 67 -16.71 -16.30 7.91
C SER A 67 -15.95 -16.61 6.61
N PHE A 68 -14.65 -16.81 6.67
CA PHE A 68 -13.84 -17.13 5.49
C PHE A 68 -14.17 -18.53 4.96
N ARG A 69 -14.66 -18.62 3.71
CA ARG A 69 -15.17 -19.85 3.09
C ARG A 69 -14.20 -20.58 2.16
N ALA A 70 -12.94 -20.11 2.08
CA ALA A 70 -11.93 -20.66 1.17
C ALA A 70 -12.34 -20.68 -0.34
N GLU A 71 -13.24 -19.79 -0.75
CA GLU A 71 -13.61 -19.60 -2.17
C GLU A 71 -12.48 -18.99 -2.99
N ALA A 72 -11.50 -18.38 -2.32
CA ALA A 72 -10.28 -17.83 -2.87
C ALA A 72 -9.10 -18.10 -1.92
N PRO A 73 -7.83 -18.00 -2.38
CA PRO A 73 -6.68 -18.10 -1.50
C PRO A 73 -6.77 -17.11 -0.33
N PHE A 74 -6.38 -17.55 0.87
CA PHE A 74 -6.47 -16.72 2.08
C PHE A 74 -5.74 -15.38 1.94
N GLY A 75 -4.55 -15.38 1.34
CA GLY A 75 -3.80 -14.16 1.07
C GLY A 75 -4.53 -13.18 0.14
N ALA A 76 -5.30 -13.68 -0.83
CA ALA A 76 -6.14 -12.84 -1.70
C ALA A 76 -7.28 -12.17 -0.91
N TRP A 77 -7.89 -12.91 0.03
CA TRP A 77 -8.92 -12.38 0.91
C TRP A 77 -8.36 -11.32 1.87
N VAL A 78 -7.20 -11.56 2.49
CA VAL A 78 -6.50 -10.56 3.32
C VAL A 78 -6.15 -9.32 2.50
N ARG A 79 -5.64 -9.50 1.27
CA ARG A 79 -5.35 -8.41 0.34
C ARG A 79 -6.59 -7.54 0.07
N GLN A 80 -7.73 -8.17 -0.17
CA GLN A 80 -8.99 -7.46 -0.41
C GLN A 80 -9.37 -6.57 0.78
N ILE A 81 -9.23 -7.07 2.01
CA ILE A 81 -9.50 -6.31 3.23
C ILE A 81 -8.51 -5.12 3.34
N ALA A 82 -7.21 -5.37 3.16
CA ALA A 82 -6.19 -4.34 3.23
C ALA A 82 -6.41 -3.21 2.21
N VAL A 83 -6.64 -3.56 0.95
CA VAL A 83 -6.93 -2.60 -0.12
C VAL A 83 -8.20 -1.82 0.19
N SER A 84 -9.28 -2.49 0.61
CA SER A 84 -10.55 -1.83 0.96
C SER A 84 -10.35 -0.79 2.06
N LYS A 85 -9.62 -1.11 3.14
CA LYS A 85 -9.31 -0.19 4.24
C LYS A 85 -8.52 1.03 3.76
N CYS A 86 -7.47 0.81 2.97
CA CYS A 86 -6.67 1.90 2.39
C CYS A 86 -7.50 2.82 1.49
N LEU A 87 -8.30 2.25 0.59
CA LEU A 87 -9.11 3.04 -0.34
C LEU A 87 -10.26 3.78 0.36
N MET A 88 -10.85 3.18 1.38
CA MET A 88 -11.84 3.85 2.23
C MET A 88 -11.24 5.09 2.91
N TYR A 89 -10.02 4.97 3.45
CA TYR A 89 -9.29 6.10 4.02
C TYR A 89 -9.02 7.18 2.97
N LEU A 90 -8.46 6.82 1.80
CA LEU A 90 -8.16 7.77 0.73
C LEU A 90 -9.40 8.51 0.19
N ARG A 91 -10.59 7.90 0.27
CA ARG A 91 -11.87 8.51 -0.10
C ARG A 91 -12.46 9.39 0.99
N SER A 92 -12.01 9.26 2.22
CA SER A 92 -12.61 9.94 3.36
C SER A 92 -12.58 11.47 3.20
N PRO A 93 -13.60 12.20 3.69
CA PRO A 93 -13.58 13.66 3.69
C PRO A 93 -12.41 14.22 4.51
N TRP A 94 -12.04 13.52 5.58
CA TRP A 94 -10.95 13.92 6.46
C TRP A 94 -9.58 13.87 5.74
N HIS A 95 -9.32 12.81 4.98
CA HIS A 95 -8.09 12.73 4.17
C HIS A 95 -8.06 13.85 3.13
N ARG A 96 -9.18 14.14 2.49
CA ARG A 96 -9.28 15.25 1.52
C ARG A 96 -9.06 16.62 2.16
N ALA A 97 -9.59 16.83 3.37
CA ALA A 97 -9.37 18.07 4.13
C ALA A 97 -7.89 18.21 4.53
N ARG A 98 -7.26 17.12 5.02
CA ARG A 98 -5.84 17.09 5.36
C ARG A 98 -4.94 17.43 4.17
N LEU A 99 -5.24 16.88 2.97
CA LEU A 99 -4.51 17.21 1.75
C LEU A 99 -4.63 18.68 1.37
N ARG A 100 -5.79 19.32 1.59
CA ARG A 100 -5.95 20.74 1.33
C ARG A 100 -5.14 21.60 2.29
N LEU A 101 -5.21 21.30 3.58
CA LEU A 101 -4.45 22.00 4.61
C LEU A 101 -2.94 21.88 4.40
N SER A 102 -2.47 20.71 3.97
CA SER A 102 -1.06 20.52 3.69
C SER A 102 -0.61 21.19 2.38
N ALA A 103 -1.45 21.26 1.36
CA ALA A 103 -1.16 22.01 0.13
C ALA A 103 -1.08 23.52 0.38
N GLU A 104 -1.75 24.04 1.41
CA GLU A 104 -1.64 25.42 1.86
C GLU A 104 -0.40 25.66 2.75
N ALA A 105 0.12 24.60 3.40
CA ALA A 105 1.31 24.67 4.29
C ALA A 105 2.63 24.37 3.55
N ASP A 106 2.58 23.66 2.42
CA ASP A 106 3.74 23.18 1.69
C ASP A 106 4.08 24.07 0.47
N SER A 107 4.64 25.23 0.73
CA SER A 107 5.63 25.83 -0.18
C SER A 107 7.03 25.21 -0.02
N ASP A 108 7.24 24.37 0.98
CA ASP A 108 8.52 23.71 1.25
C ASP A 108 8.38 22.18 1.28
N GLY A 109 8.98 21.52 0.30
CA GLY A 109 8.92 20.10 -0.04
C GLY A 109 9.26 19.05 1.04
N HIS A 110 8.60 19.07 2.20
CA HIS A 110 8.93 18.26 3.40
C HIS A 110 8.31 16.84 3.45
N TRP A 111 7.68 16.37 2.38
CA TRP A 111 7.03 15.05 2.33
C TRP A 111 7.98 13.87 2.17
N VAL A 112 9.23 14.10 1.81
CA VAL A 112 10.19 13.05 1.44
C VAL A 112 10.78 12.35 2.67
N GLU A 113 10.86 13.02 3.81
CA GLU A 113 11.61 12.54 4.98
C GLU A 113 10.89 11.40 5.75
N SER A 114 9.55 11.32 5.66
CA SER A 114 8.75 10.27 6.33
C SER A 114 8.70 8.93 5.60
N LEU A 115 9.23 8.85 4.36
CA LEU A 115 9.19 7.65 3.53
C LEU A 115 10.53 6.92 3.44
N LEU A 116 11.59 7.49 3.99
CA LEU A 116 12.91 6.83 3.99
C LEU A 116 12.86 5.59 4.88
N PRO A 117 13.31 4.44 4.40
CA PRO A 117 13.49 3.27 5.26
C PRO A 117 14.54 3.61 6.32
N ALA A 118 14.26 3.27 7.57
CA ALA A 118 15.15 3.51 8.71
C ALA A 118 16.45 2.68 8.68
N THR A 119 16.65 1.85 7.65
CA THR A 119 17.87 1.07 7.44
C THR A 119 18.18 0.96 5.95
N PRO A 120 19.39 1.25 5.51
CA PRO A 120 19.83 0.98 4.15
C PRO A 120 19.96 -0.53 3.97
N GLY A 121 18.97 -1.16 3.34
CA GLY A 121 19.06 -2.51 2.82
C GLY A 121 19.71 -2.51 1.43
N PRO A 122 20.17 -3.65 0.90
CA PRO A 122 21.10 -3.76 -0.22
C PRO A 122 20.54 -3.45 -1.62
N GLU A 123 19.43 -2.71 -1.76
CA GLU A 123 18.80 -2.51 -3.07
C GLU A 123 18.57 -1.01 -3.34
N ALA A 124 19.58 -0.35 -3.90
CA ALA A 124 19.48 1.04 -4.35
C ALA A 124 18.26 1.28 -5.27
N GLU A 125 17.99 0.32 -6.18
CA GLU A 125 16.84 0.38 -7.11
C GLU A 125 15.47 0.39 -6.41
N SER A 126 15.34 -0.31 -5.27
CA SER A 126 14.08 -0.30 -4.52
C SER A 126 13.84 1.02 -3.79
N ILE A 127 14.92 1.68 -3.35
CA ILE A 127 14.87 3.00 -2.72
C ILE A 127 14.45 4.06 -3.72
N ASP A 128 14.96 4.00 -4.93
CA ASP A 128 14.63 4.95 -6.00
C ASP A 128 13.18 4.81 -6.44
N LEU A 129 12.66 3.60 -6.54
CA LEU A 129 11.25 3.37 -6.83
C LEU A 129 10.33 3.93 -5.72
N GLU A 130 10.67 3.69 -4.45
CA GLU A 130 9.88 4.22 -3.33
C GLU A 130 9.90 5.76 -3.31
N ARG A 131 11.02 6.38 -3.58
CA ARG A 131 11.17 7.84 -3.72
C ARG A 131 10.34 8.38 -4.90
N ALA A 132 10.42 7.74 -6.06
CA ALA A 132 9.64 8.11 -7.22
C ALA A 132 8.13 8.03 -6.93
N LEU A 133 7.67 6.95 -6.32
CA LEU A 133 6.26 6.78 -5.91
C LEU A 133 5.83 7.81 -4.85
N ALA A 134 6.73 8.24 -3.97
CA ALA A 134 6.46 9.27 -2.98
C ALA A 134 6.13 10.63 -3.59
N THR A 135 6.64 10.92 -4.80
CA THR A 135 6.31 12.17 -5.52
C THR A 135 4.88 12.22 -6.03
N LEU A 136 4.20 11.06 -6.12
CA LEU A 136 2.83 10.97 -6.61
C LEU A 136 1.82 11.38 -5.53
N ALA A 137 0.74 12.05 -5.95
CA ALA A 137 -0.42 12.23 -5.08
C ALA A 137 -0.93 10.85 -4.58
N PRO A 138 -1.42 10.73 -3.34
CA PRO A 138 -1.79 9.44 -2.73
C PRO A 138 -2.73 8.60 -3.59
N THR A 139 -3.73 9.23 -4.22
CA THR A 139 -4.67 8.55 -5.10
C THR A 139 -3.99 8.02 -6.37
N ALA A 140 -3.11 8.80 -7.00
CA ALA A 140 -2.39 8.39 -8.20
C ALA A 140 -1.43 7.24 -7.89
N ARG A 141 -0.71 7.31 -6.77
CA ARG A 141 0.16 6.25 -6.28
C ARG A 141 -0.61 4.95 -6.03
N ALA A 142 -1.77 5.02 -5.37
CA ALA A 142 -2.61 3.84 -5.14
C ALA A 142 -3.08 3.22 -6.47
N VAL A 143 -3.49 4.02 -7.45
CA VAL A 143 -3.90 3.52 -8.78
C VAL A 143 -2.75 2.82 -9.48
N VAL A 144 -1.54 3.42 -9.50
CA VAL A 144 -0.34 2.80 -10.10
C VAL A 144 -0.05 1.47 -9.42
N TRP A 145 0.00 1.44 -8.09
CA TRP A 145 0.34 0.22 -7.36
C TRP A 145 -0.68 -0.89 -7.59
N LEU A 146 -1.97 -0.58 -7.53
CA LEU A 146 -3.04 -1.54 -7.75
C LEU A 146 -3.02 -2.10 -9.17
N PHE A 147 -2.76 -1.25 -10.18
CA PHE A 147 -2.77 -1.68 -11.57
C PHE A 147 -1.50 -2.46 -11.94
N GLU A 148 -0.32 -1.87 -11.71
CA GLU A 148 0.95 -2.42 -12.20
C GLU A 148 1.49 -3.58 -11.33
N VAL A 149 1.22 -3.56 -10.03
CA VAL A 149 1.81 -4.53 -9.11
C VAL A 149 0.78 -5.55 -8.64
N GLU A 150 -0.40 -5.10 -8.23
CA GLU A 150 -1.43 -5.98 -7.68
C GLU A 150 -2.32 -6.61 -8.77
N GLY A 151 -2.24 -6.13 -10.02
CA GLY A 151 -2.95 -6.69 -11.17
C GLY A 151 -4.45 -6.40 -11.19
N TYR A 152 -4.89 -5.32 -10.53
CA TYR A 152 -6.29 -4.88 -10.62
C TYR A 152 -6.59 -4.29 -11.99
N SER A 153 -7.76 -4.59 -12.53
CA SER A 153 -8.27 -3.93 -13.74
C SER A 153 -8.70 -2.48 -13.47
N HIS A 154 -8.81 -1.68 -14.50
CA HIS A 154 -9.34 -0.32 -14.37
C HIS A 154 -10.77 -0.28 -13.85
N GLU A 155 -11.58 -1.30 -14.16
CA GLU A 155 -12.95 -1.47 -13.69
C GLU A 155 -12.98 -1.73 -12.18
N GLU A 156 -12.16 -2.65 -11.68
CA GLU A 156 -12.05 -2.95 -10.25
C GLU A 156 -11.54 -1.76 -9.45
N ILE A 157 -10.53 -1.04 -9.98
CA ILE A 157 -10.01 0.18 -9.36
C ILE A 157 -11.11 1.26 -9.33
N ALA A 158 -11.81 1.47 -10.45
CA ALA A 158 -12.89 2.46 -10.53
C ALA A 158 -14.01 2.15 -9.53
N GLN A 159 -14.44 0.90 -9.46
CA GLN A 159 -15.44 0.43 -8.50
C GLN A 159 -14.97 0.66 -7.06
N SER A 160 -13.73 0.29 -6.75
CA SER A 160 -13.14 0.43 -5.41
C SER A 160 -13.03 1.89 -4.97
N PHE A 161 -12.79 2.83 -5.91
CA PHE A 161 -12.80 4.26 -5.64
C PHE A 161 -14.19 4.91 -5.73
N GLY A 162 -15.23 4.21 -6.17
CA GLY A 162 -16.55 4.78 -6.46
C GLY A 162 -16.48 5.85 -7.55
N ARG A 163 -15.69 5.60 -8.61
CA ARG A 163 -15.41 6.51 -9.73
C ARG A 163 -15.61 5.81 -11.07
N SER A 164 -15.47 6.55 -12.15
CA SER A 164 -15.53 5.99 -13.51
C SER A 164 -14.21 5.31 -13.92
N VAL A 165 -14.26 4.41 -14.88
CA VAL A 165 -13.08 3.79 -15.50
C VAL A 165 -12.11 4.84 -16.07
N SER A 166 -12.65 5.92 -16.64
CA SER A 166 -11.85 7.05 -17.16
C SER A 166 -11.02 7.73 -16.06
N PHE A 167 -11.54 7.76 -14.82
CA PHE A 167 -10.77 8.25 -13.67
C PHE A 167 -9.50 7.41 -13.45
N SER A 168 -9.63 6.08 -13.40
CA SER A 168 -8.49 5.19 -13.20
C SER A 168 -7.45 5.34 -14.31
N LYS A 169 -7.90 5.33 -15.58
CA LYS A 169 -7.02 5.55 -16.75
C LYS A 169 -6.29 6.89 -16.69
N SER A 170 -7.00 7.96 -16.33
CA SER A 170 -6.41 9.31 -16.24
C SER A 170 -5.41 9.45 -15.10
N GLN A 171 -5.66 8.80 -13.95
CA GLN A 171 -4.72 8.79 -12.83
C GLN A 171 -3.44 8.05 -13.21
N LEU A 172 -3.56 6.88 -13.83
CA LEU A 172 -2.43 6.08 -14.28
C LEU A 172 -1.57 6.85 -15.30
N ALA A 173 -2.19 7.41 -16.34
CA ALA A 173 -1.49 8.17 -17.39
C ALA A 173 -0.69 9.34 -16.82
N ARG A 174 -1.31 10.15 -15.93
CA ARG A 174 -0.62 11.27 -15.27
C ARG A 174 0.52 10.81 -14.35
N ALA A 175 0.32 9.71 -13.65
CA ALA A 175 1.35 9.14 -12.79
C ALA A 175 2.55 8.67 -13.62
N HIS A 176 2.34 7.99 -14.75
CA HIS A 176 3.41 7.55 -15.64
C HIS A 176 4.23 8.72 -16.18
N VAL A 177 3.57 9.83 -16.58
CA VAL A 177 4.28 11.04 -17.03
C VAL A 177 5.18 11.57 -15.91
N LYS A 178 4.66 11.67 -14.68
CA LYS A 178 5.42 12.19 -13.54
C LYS A 178 6.58 11.26 -13.13
N LEU A 179 6.35 9.95 -13.13
CA LEU A 179 7.41 8.98 -12.86
C LEU A 179 8.51 9.02 -13.92
N ARG A 180 8.14 9.12 -15.22
CA ARG A 180 9.11 9.25 -16.29
C ARG A 180 9.96 10.51 -16.12
N GLN A 181 9.35 11.65 -15.84
CA GLN A 181 10.07 12.90 -15.57
C GLN A 181 11.04 12.75 -14.40
N TRP A 182 10.65 12.04 -13.34
CA TRP A 182 11.50 11.81 -12.19
C TRP A 182 12.74 10.97 -12.53
N PHE A 183 12.58 9.91 -13.34
CA PHE A 183 13.70 9.06 -13.77
C PHE A 183 14.57 9.68 -14.87
N GLU A 184 14.02 10.59 -15.68
CA GLU A 184 14.76 11.30 -16.73
C GLU A 184 15.48 12.54 -16.20
N SER A 185 15.11 13.06 -15.02
CA SER A 185 15.82 14.17 -14.38
C SER A 185 17.16 13.64 -13.86
N PRO A 186 18.30 14.26 -14.24
CA PRO A 186 19.58 13.86 -13.70
C PRO A 186 19.51 14.05 -12.17
N VAL A 187 19.76 12.97 -11.44
CA VAL A 187 19.97 13.04 -10.00
C VAL A 187 21.17 13.95 -9.80
N ASP A 188 20.94 15.17 -9.30
CA ASP A 188 22.02 16.06 -8.89
C ASP A 188 22.89 15.27 -7.92
N SER A 189 24.08 14.92 -8.40
CA SER A 189 25.18 14.35 -7.63
C SER A 189 25.76 15.47 -6.72
N GLN A 190 24.91 15.97 -5.81
CA GLN A 190 25.34 16.86 -4.74
C GLN A 190 25.65 16.06 -3.49
N THR A 191 26.74 15.29 -3.55
CA THR A 191 27.51 14.96 -2.36
C THR A 191 28.89 14.51 -2.79
N CYS A 192 29.80 15.44 -2.90
CA CYS A 192 31.20 15.32 -2.49
C CYS A 192 31.96 16.56 -2.95
N THR A 193 31.90 17.60 -2.14
CA THR A 193 33.07 18.49 -2.05
C THR A 193 33.24 18.83 -0.57
N THR A 194 33.98 17.96 0.09
CA THR A 194 34.60 18.30 1.38
C THR A 194 36.05 18.58 1.09
N LEU A 195 36.45 19.81 1.23
CA LEU A 195 37.80 20.20 1.58
C LEU A 195 37.90 20.35 3.08
#